data_d707b89c376c3b3573183193a2292139
#
_entry.id   d707b89c376c3b3573183193a2292139
#
_cell.length_a   1.000
_cell.length_b   1.000
_cell.length_c   1.000
_cell.angle_alpha   90.00
_cell.angle_beta   90.00
_cell.angle_gamma   90.00
#
_symmetry.space_group_name_H-M   'P 1'
#
loop_
_entity.id
_entity.type
_entity.pdbx_description
1 polymer ?
#
loop_
_entity_poly.entity_id
_entity_poly.type
_entity_poly.pdbx_seq_one_letter_code
_entity_poly.pdbx_strand_id
1 'polypeptide(L)'
;MKTDLKHVYSNMHQRCENPNNPRYKDWGGRGIKVCKRWSGKLGKKHFFEDIERILGERPKNCTLDRINNDGDYKPSNMKWS
;
A
#
# COMPACT_ATOMS: atom_id res chain seq x y z
N MET A 1 -3.17 -20.04 1.85
CA MET A 1 -3.04 -19.42 0.56
C MET A 1 -2.56 -17.98 0.65
N LYS A 2 -1.67 -17.62 -0.22
CA LYS A 2 -1.13 -16.27 -0.19
C LYS A 2 -2.15 -15.24 -0.60
N THR A 3 -2.14 -14.15 0.09
CA THR A 3 -2.95 -13.00 -0.26
C THR A 3 -2.44 -12.41 -1.56
N ASP A 4 -3.32 -11.76 -2.27
CA ASP A 4 -3.02 -11.09 -3.50
C ASP A 4 -2.29 -9.77 -3.29
N LEU A 5 -1.26 -9.79 -2.45
CA LEU A 5 -0.51 -8.58 -2.13
C LEU A 5 0.21 -7.99 -3.33
N LYS A 6 0.43 -8.82 -4.33
CA LYS A 6 1.06 -8.38 -5.57
C LYS A 6 0.22 -7.27 -6.23
N HIS A 7 -1.08 -7.49 -6.33
CA HIS A 7 -1.98 -6.48 -6.92
C HIS A 7 -2.15 -5.29 -6.00
N VAL A 8 -2.20 -5.53 -4.70
CA VAL A 8 -2.30 -4.46 -3.73
C VAL A 8 -1.10 -3.53 -3.84
N TYR A 9 0.10 -4.10 -3.92
CA TYR A 9 1.33 -3.33 -4.07
C TYR A 9 1.31 -2.49 -5.35
N SER A 10 0.94 -3.12 -6.46
CA SER A 10 0.88 -2.44 -7.75
C SER A 10 -0.11 -1.28 -7.72
N ASN A 11 -1.31 -1.53 -7.20
CA ASN A 11 -2.35 -0.51 -7.12
C ASN A 11 -1.92 0.66 -6.23
N MET A 12 -1.25 0.37 -5.13
CA MET A 12 -0.75 1.40 -4.24
C MET A 12 0.17 2.37 -4.98
N HIS A 13 1.12 1.85 -5.72
CA HIS A 13 2.04 2.69 -6.49
C HIS A 13 1.33 3.43 -7.61
N GLN A 14 0.39 2.77 -8.29
CA GLN A 14 -0.37 3.42 -9.36
C GLN A 14 -1.15 4.62 -8.86
N ARG A 15 -1.82 4.48 -7.74
CA ARG A 15 -2.62 5.57 -7.17
C ARG A 15 -1.76 6.75 -6.74
N CYS A 16 -0.56 6.48 -6.28
CA CYS A 16 0.30 7.54 -5.75
C CYS A 16 1.21 8.16 -6.79
N GLU A 17 1.53 7.43 -7.85
CA GLU A 17 2.59 7.84 -8.76
C GLU A 17 2.17 8.04 -10.20
N ASN A 18 1.05 7.50 -10.64
CA ASN A 18 0.62 7.58 -12.02
C ASN A 18 -0.49 8.61 -12.20
N PRO A 19 -0.17 9.80 -12.76
CA PRO A 19 -1.19 10.85 -12.95
C PRO A 19 -2.35 10.44 -13.86
N ASN A 20 -2.17 9.41 -14.67
CA ASN A 20 -3.23 8.93 -15.56
C ASN A 20 -4.18 7.96 -14.88
N ASN A 21 -3.87 7.56 -13.66
CA ASN A 21 -4.73 6.66 -12.91
C ASN A 21 -5.96 7.44 -12.43
N PRO A 22 -7.20 6.92 -12.64
CA PRO A 22 -8.40 7.63 -12.23
C PRO A 22 -8.45 8.00 -10.75
N ARG A 23 -7.73 7.26 -9.93
CA ARG A 23 -7.72 7.50 -8.49
C ARG A 23 -6.58 8.39 -8.03
N TYR A 24 -5.72 8.80 -8.94
CA TYR A 24 -4.56 9.62 -8.59
C TYR A 24 -4.95 10.89 -7.82
N LYS A 25 -6.05 11.52 -8.21
CA LYS A 25 -6.48 12.77 -7.57
C LYS A 25 -6.75 12.61 -6.08
N ASP A 26 -7.11 11.39 -5.66
CA ASP A 26 -7.43 11.13 -4.26
C ASP A 26 -6.24 10.60 -3.46
N TRP A 27 -5.11 10.33 -4.13
CA TRP A 27 -3.90 9.80 -3.48
C TRP A 27 -2.70 10.67 -3.83
N GLY A 28 -2.04 10.37 -4.95
CA GLY A 28 -0.84 11.11 -5.33
C GLY A 28 -1.09 12.59 -5.52
N GLY A 29 -2.24 12.94 -6.10
CA GLY A 29 -2.63 14.33 -6.29
C GLY A 29 -2.83 15.09 -5.00
N ARG A 30 -3.08 14.38 -3.90
CA ARG A 30 -3.18 14.96 -2.56
C ARG A 30 -1.85 14.98 -1.82
N GLY A 31 -0.78 14.48 -2.44
CA GLY A 31 0.52 14.42 -1.80
C GLY A 31 0.78 13.13 -1.03
N ILE A 32 -0.09 12.15 -1.16
CA ILE A 32 0.11 10.86 -0.50
C ILE A 32 1.14 10.05 -1.27
N LYS A 33 2.10 9.48 -0.57
CA LYS A 33 3.23 8.78 -1.15
C LYS A 33 3.37 7.38 -0.59
N VAL A 34 4.13 6.56 -1.29
CA VAL A 34 4.58 5.27 -0.79
C VAL A 34 5.94 5.50 -0.15
N CYS A 35 6.15 4.97 1.05
CA CYS A 35 7.41 5.18 1.77
C CYS A 35 8.59 4.63 0.96
N LYS A 36 9.76 5.15 1.29
CA LYS A 36 11.00 4.78 0.61
C LYS A 36 11.27 3.30 0.68
N ARG A 37 11.01 2.70 1.84
CA ARG A 37 11.26 1.28 2.06
C ARG A 37 10.45 0.38 1.12
N TRP A 38 9.26 0.82 0.72
CA TRP A 38 8.38 0.07 -0.18
C TRP A 38 8.51 0.53 -1.62
N SER A 39 9.55 1.26 -1.93
CA SER A 39 9.80 1.77 -3.28
C SER A 39 11.12 1.20 -3.80
N GLY A 40 11.30 1.29 -5.11
CA GLY A 40 12.54 0.85 -5.73
C GLY A 40 12.61 -0.66 -5.90
N LYS A 41 13.81 -1.13 -6.13
CA LYS A 41 14.07 -2.51 -6.53
C LYS A 41 13.61 -3.54 -5.50
N LEU A 42 13.83 -3.25 -4.23
CA LEU A 42 13.47 -4.16 -3.14
C LEU A 42 12.16 -3.78 -2.46
N GLY A 43 11.47 -2.78 -2.99
CA GLY A 43 10.27 -2.28 -2.36
C GLY A 43 9.18 -3.32 -2.20
N LYS A 44 8.97 -4.13 -3.24
CA LYS A 44 7.96 -5.17 -3.21
C LYS A 44 8.26 -6.23 -2.16
N LYS A 45 9.52 -6.63 -2.08
CA LYS A 45 9.96 -7.61 -1.08
C LYS A 45 9.75 -7.08 0.33
N HIS A 46 10.16 -5.84 0.56
CA HIS A 46 10.00 -5.21 1.87
C HIS A 46 8.52 -5.06 2.22
N PHE A 47 7.70 -4.70 1.25
CA PHE A 47 6.27 -4.56 1.45
C PHE A 47 5.64 -5.87 1.92
N PHE A 48 5.95 -6.97 1.22
CA PHE A 48 5.42 -8.28 1.57
C PHE A 48 5.85 -8.69 2.98
N GLU A 49 7.13 -8.51 3.29
CA GLU A 49 7.68 -8.86 4.60
C GLU A 49 7.03 -8.05 5.71
N ASP A 50 6.87 -6.74 5.47
CA ASP A 50 6.33 -5.85 6.48
C ASP A 50 4.85 -6.12 6.75
N ILE A 51 4.06 -6.29 5.71
CA ILE A 51 2.64 -6.56 5.88
C ILE A 51 2.43 -7.88 6.62
N GLU A 52 3.19 -8.90 6.26
CA GLU A 52 3.08 -10.19 6.93
C GLU A 52 3.47 -10.08 8.41
N ARG A 53 4.53 -9.33 8.71
CA ARG A 53 5.02 -9.18 10.07
C ARG A 53 4.10 -8.33 10.93
N ILE A 54 3.56 -7.25 10.36
CA ILE A 54 2.79 -6.27 11.11
C ILE A 54 1.31 -6.66 11.21
N LEU A 55 0.73 -7.10 10.10
CA LEU A 55 -0.71 -7.35 10.02
C LEU A 55 -1.06 -8.83 9.93
N GLY A 56 -0.10 -9.63 9.51
CA GLY A 56 -0.35 -11.05 9.34
C GLY A 56 -1.22 -11.34 8.13
N GLU A 57 -1.86 -12.49 8.17
CA GLU A 57 -2.68 -12.96 7.07
C GLU A 57 -3.93 -12.09 6.88
N ARG A 58 -4.27 -11.86 5.63
CA ARG A 58 -5.44 -11.05 5.28
C ARG A 58 -6.73 -11.72 5.74
N PRO A 59 -7.53 -11.05 6.57
CA PRO A 59 -8.82 -11.60 6.96
C PRO A 59 -9.77 -11.63 5.75
N LYS A 60 -10.71 -12.54 5.81
CA LYS A 60 -11.70 -12.65 4.75
C LYS A 60 -12.49 -11.34 4.61
N ASN A 61 -12.68 -10.93 3.36
CA ASN A 61 -13.43 -9.72 3.03
C ASN A 61 -12.77 -8.42 3.51
N CYS A 62 -11.48 -8.46 3.80
CA CYS A 62 -10.76 -7.25 4.19
C CYS A 62 -9.77 -6.86 3.11
N THR A 63 -9.51 -5.55 3.03
CA THR A 63 -8.51 -5.01 2.13
C THR A 63 -7.50 -4.20 2.92
N LEU A 64 -6.36 -3.95 2.31
CA LEU A 64 -5.34 -3.14 2.94
C LEU A 64 -5.73 -1.68 2.87
N ASP A 65 -5.66 -0.99 3.99
CA ASP A 65 -6.02 0.42 4.08
C ASP A 65 -5.04 1.14 4.99
N ARG A 66 -5.10 2.46 4.98
CA ARG A 66 -4.28 3.28 5.87
C ARG A 66 -5.07 3.63 7.12
N ILE A 67 -4.39 3.62 8.24
CA ILE A 67 -5.02 4.01 9.51
C ILE A 67 -5.42 5.48 9.45
N ASN A 68 -4.51 6.32 8.99
CA ASN A 68 -4.75 7.74 8.77
C ASN A 68 -4.88 7.98 7.27
N ASN A 69 -6.07 8.37 6.82
CA ASN A 69 -6.35 8.61 5.40
C ASN A 69 -5.53 9.75 4.81
N ASP A 70 -5.01 10.63 5.62
CA ASP A 70 -4.19 11.74 5.15
C ASP A 70 -2.70 11.42 5.21
N GLY A 71 -2.37 10.22 5.68
CA GLY A 71 -0.98 9.79 5.79
C GLY A 71 -0.53 8.92 4.62
N ASP A 72 0.79 8.74 4.53
CA ASP A 72 1.39 7.96 3.47
C ASP A 72 1.23 6.46 3.71
N TYR A 73 1.50 5.69 2.65
CA TYR A 73 1.64 4.24 2.75
C TYR A 73 2.99 3.93 3.38
N LYS A 74 2.97 3.47 4.61
CA LYS A 74 4.19 3.12 5.36
C LYS A 74 3.82 2.10 6.42
N PRO A 75 4.81 1.35 6.93
CA PRO A 75 4.53 0.27 7.90
C PRO A 75 3.72 0.69 9.12
N SER A 76 3.94 1.91 9.61
CA SER A 76 3.25 2.38 10.80
C SER A 76 1.84 2.89 10.56
N ASN A 77 1.37 2.89 9.32
CA ASN A 77 0.08 3.48 8.95
C ASN A 77 -0.84 2.51 8.21
N MET A 78 -0.72 1.22 8.46
CA MET A 78 -1.48 0.21 7.71
C MET A 78 -2.40 -0.58 8.62
N LYS A 79 -3.50 -1.04 8.03
CA LYS A 79 -4.46 -1.91 8.70
C LYS A 79 -5.24 -2.72 7.68
N TRP A 80 -5.86 -3.81 8.14
CA TRP A 80 -6.87 -4.51 7.35
C TRP A 80 -8.21 -3.86 7.63
N SER A 81 -8.96 -3.68 6.58
CA SER A 81 -10.24 -2.98 6.73
C SER A 81 -11.33 -3.63 5.87
#